data_60948f0f70c4ce6e50aad7545e511adc
#
_entry.id   60948f0f70c4ce6e50aad7545e511adc
#
_cell.length_a   1.000
_cell.length_b   1.000
_cell.length_c   1.000
_cell.angle_alpha   90.00
_cell.angle_beta   90.00
_cell.angle_gamma   90.00
#
_symmetry.space_group_name_H-M   'P 1'
#
loop_
_entity.id
_entity.type
_entity.pdbx_description
1 polymer ?
#
loop_
_entity_poly.entity_id
_entity_poly.type
_entity_poly.pdbx_seq_one_letter_code
_entity_poly.pdbx_strand_id
1 'polypeptide(L)'
;IFIALPLKAQARIAEILEKCGDTTASVHLIPDFFTFNLLHARLSEVGHMQTLSVYDSPIFGINDVLKRMFDILFSIGVLTVIALPMLVIAGAVKFTSRGPVIFKQYRYGLDGRPIEVWKFRSMTTMDNGETVVQAKKGDARITPVGAFIRRTSLDELPQFINVLQGSMSVV
;
A
#
# COMPACT_ATOMS: atom_id res chain seq x y z
N ILE A 1 -3.29 16.01 9.89
CA ILE A 1 -4.67 16.53 10.08
C ILE A 1 -4.75 17.16 11.47
N PHE A 2 -5.25 18.39 11.57
CA PHE A 2 -5.44 19.07 12.86
C PHE A 2 -6.92 19.13 13.19
N ILE A 3 -7.31 18.67 14.38
CA ILE A 3 -8.67 18.69 14.89
C ILE A 3 -8.71 19.71 16.04
N ALA A 4 -9.36 20.84 15.81
CA ALA A 4 -9.55 21.91 16.79
C ALA A 4 -11.03 22.00 17.16
N LEU A 5 -11.51 21.04 17.93
CA LEU A 5 -12.88 21.00 18.43
C LEU A 5 -12.91 21.00 19.96
N PRO A 6 -13.87 21.68 20.60
CA PRO A 6 -14.02 21.62 22.04
C PRO A 6 -14.36 20.19 22.47
N LEU A 7 -13.81 19.74 23.60
CA LEU A 7 -14.01 18.38 24.12
C LEU A 7 -15.47 18.03 24.38
N LYS A 8 -16.35 19.01 24.54
CA LYS A 8 -17.79 18.80 24.60
C LYS A 8 -18.38 18.20 23.33
N ALA A 9 -17.67 18.29 22.18
CA ALA A 9 -18.05 17.71 20.90
C ALA A 9 -17.53 16.26 20.73
N GLN A 10 -17.52 15.45 21.78
CA GLN A 10 -16.94 14.09 21.80
C GLN A 10 -17.44 13.21 20.65
N ALA A 11 -18.74 13.22 20.38
CA ALA A 11 -19.33 12.42 19.28
C ALA A 11 -18.76 12.82 17.91
N ARG A 12 -18.55 14.12 17.68
CA ARG A 12 -18.00 14.62 16.42
C ARG A 12 -16.51 14.32 16.29
N ILE A 13 -15.78 14.42 17.40
CA ILE A 13 -14.36 14.04 17.44
C ILE A 13 -14.21 12.55 17.14
N ALA A 14 -15.03 11.69 17.75
CA ALA A 14 -15.01 10.24 17.52
C ALA A 14 -15.29 9.90 16.05
N GLU A 15 -16.31 10.51 15.43
CA GLU A 15 -16.64 10.33 14.02
C GLU A 15 -15.47 10.71 13.09
N ILE A 16 -14.80 11.83 13.39
CA ILE A 16 -13.66 12.30 12.61
C ILE A 16 -12.46 11.34 12.79
N LEU A 17 -12.18 10.90 14.01
CA LEU A 17 -11.09 9.96 14.31
C LEU A 17 -11.33 8.61 13.62
N GLU A 18 -12.57 8.11 13.62
CA GLU A 18 -12.92 6.87 12.91
C GLU A 18 -12.67 7.00 11.40
N LYS A 19 -13.08 8.12 10.80
CA LYS A 19 -12.81 8.40 9.37
C LYS A 19 -11.31 8.59 9.06
N CYS A 20 -10.52 9.01 10.03
CA CYS A 20 -9.08 9.18 9.89
C CYS A 20 -8.29 7.91 10.20
N GLY A 21 -8.91 6.89 10.82
CA GLY A 21 -8.26 5.64 11.23
C GLY A 21 -7.70 4.83 10.06
N ASP A 22 -8.32 4.96 8.86
CA ASP A 22 -7.88 4.28 7.64
C ASP A 22 -6.84 5.07 6.83
N THR A 23 -6.34 6.20 7.37
CA THR A 23 -5.35 7.03 6.68
C THR A 23 -3.97 6.89 7.33
N THR A 24 -2.91 7.03 6.53
CA THR A 24 -1.52 7.14 7.02
C THR A 24 -1.16 8.54 7.50
N ALA A 25 -2.13 9.47 7.50
CA ALA A 25 -1.90 10.84 7.91
C ALA A 25 -1.85 10.95 9.44
N SER A 26 -0.86 11.68 9.98
CA SER A 26 -0.82 12.02 11.39
C SER A 26 -2.00 12.91 11.77
N VAL A 27 -2.71 12.52 12.83
CA VAL A 27 -3.87 13.25 13.35
C VAL A 27 -3.47 13.90 14.67
N HIS A 28 -3.60 15.23 14.74
CA HIS A 28 -3.30 16.04 15.90
C HIS A 28 -4.61 16.64 16.44
N LEU A 29 -4.89 16.39 17.71
CA LEU A 29 -5.96 17.05 18.41
C LEU A 29 -5.39 18.26 19.16
N ILE A 30 -5.99 19.44 18.97
CA ILE A 30 -5.69 20.66 19.75
C ILE A 30 -6.67 20.67 20.91
N PRO A 31 -6.24 20.30 22.14
CA PRO A 31 -7.16 20.21 23.26
C PRO A 31 -7.48 21.57 23.87
N ASP A 32 -8.68 21.67 24.40
CA ASP A 32 -9.03 22.68 25.39
C ASP A 32 -8.46 22.15 26.73
N PHE A 33 -7.34 22.76 27.18
CA PHE A 33 -6.45 22.23 28.22
C PHE A 33 -7.09 21.93 29.59
N PHE A 34 -8.33 22.34 29.82
CA PHE A 34 -8.93 22.22 31.16
C PHE A 34 -9.59 20.88 31.49
N THR A 35 -9.62 19.92 30.54
CA THR A 35 -10.45 18.70 30.72
C THR A 35 -9.76 17.36 30.42
N PHE A 36 -8.45 17.31 30.15
CA PHE A 36 -7.79 16.09 29.71
C PHE A 36 -6.91 15.40 30.75
N ASN A 37 -7.22 14.14 31.02
CA ASN A 37 -6.34 13.20 31.70
C ASN A 37 -5.41 12.56 30.66
N LEU A 38 -4.18 13.08 30.54
CA LEU A 38 -3.22 12.86 29.46
C LEU A 38 -2.45 11.51 29.52
N LEU A 39 -3.08 10.42 29.84
CA LEU A 39 -2.37 9.16 30.09
C LEU A 39 -1.72 8.49 28.84
N HIS A 40 -2.10 8.85 27.62
CA HIS A 40 -1.62 8.14 26.42
C HIS A 40 -1.29 9.01 25.20
N ALA A 41 -1.31 10.31 25.32
CA ALA A 41 -1.06 11.19 24.19
C ALA A 41 0.35 11.82 24.23
N ARG A 42 1.03 11.88 23.08
CA ARG A 42 2.30 12.60 22.96
C ARG A 42 2.05 14.09 22.72
N LEU A 43 2.64 14.92 23.56
CA LEU A 43 2.75 16.36 23.30
C LEU A 43 3.80 16.56 22.21
N SER A 44 3.39 17.17 21.11
CA SER A 44 4.30 17.63 20.05
C SER A 44 4.12 19.13 19.84
N GLU A 45 5.20 19.80 19.48
CA GLU A 45 5.19 21.23 19.18
C GLU A 45 5.29 21.42 17.67
N VAL A 46 4.32 22.14 17.10
CA VAL A 46 4.30 22.50 15.68
C VAL A 46 4.37 24.03 15.60
N GLY A 47 5.56 24.55 15.29
CA GLY A 47 5.85 26.00 15.36
C GLY A 47 5.81 26.49 16.80
N HIS A 48 4.85 27.33 17.17
CA HIS A 48 4.65 27.84 18.54
C HIS A 48 3.40 27.28 19.22
N MET A 49 2.75 26.30 18.62
CA MET A 49 1.54 25.68 19.16
C MET A 49 1.84 24.30 19.74
N GLN A 50 1.44 24.10 20.99
CA GLN A 50 1.44 22.78 21.58
C GLN A 50 0.27 21.96 21.04
N THR A 51 0.56 20.82 20.43
CA THR A 51 -0.40 19.90 19.84
C THR A 51 -0.34 18.56 20.54
N LEU A 52 -1.48 17.89 20.62
CA LEU A 52 -1.58 16.55 21.16
C LEU A 52 -1.72 15.59 19.99
N SER A 53 -0.69 14.77 19.76
CA SER A 53 -0.74 13.68 18.78
C SER A 53 -1.55 12.53 19.38
N VAL A 54 -2.71 12.23 18.79
CA VAL A 54 -3.57 11.10 19.19
C VAL A 54 -3.23 9.85 18.40
N TYR A 55 -2.86 10.03 17.13
CA TYR A 55 -2.35 8.98 16.24
C TYR A 55 -1.08 9.49 15.57
N ASP A 56 0.05 8.91 15.91
CA ASP A 56 1.28 9.08 15.16
C ASP A 56 1.43 7.91 14.19
N SER A 57 1.69 8.20 12.93
CA SER A 57 2.25 7.19 12.04
C SER A 57 3.59 6.77 12.64
N PRO A 58 3.85 5.48 12.91
CA PRO A 58 5.10 5.02 13.52
C PRO A 58 6.34 5.28 12.65
N ILE A 59 6.14 5.83 11.45
CA ILE A 59 7.14 5.99 10.42
C ILE A 59 7.35 7.49 10.15
N PHE A 60 8.06 8.19 11.07
CA PHE A 60 8.50 9.57 10.85
C PHE A 60 10.02 9.70 11.04
N GLY A 61 10.65 10.49 10.18
CA GLY A 61 12.04 10.87 10.31
C GLY A 61 13.04 9.77 9.95
N ILE A 62 13.97 9.48 10.84
CA ILE A 62 15.05 8.48 10.63
C ILE A 62 14.51 7.09 10.32
N ASN A 63 13.37 6.71 10.93
CA ASN A 63 12.74 5.42 10.71
C ASN A 63 12.23 5.25 9.28
N ASP A 64 11.78 6.32 8.64
CA ASP A 64 11.31 6.29 7.25
C ASP A 64 12.48 6.04 6.28
N VAL A 65 13.62 6.69 6.53
CA VAL A 65 14.85 6.47 5.75
C VAL A 65 15.36 5.04 5.94
N LEU A 66 15.44 4.56 7.18
CA LEU A 66 15.89 3.20 7.48
C LEU A 66 14.96 2.15 6.86
N LYS A 67 13.64 2.37 6.95
CA LYS A 67 12.64 1.53 6.29
C LYS A 67 12.84 1.50 4.78
N ARG A 68 13.03 2.65 4.17
CA ARG A 68 13.26 2.75 2.72
C ARG A 68 14.55 2.05 2.29
N MET A 69 15.63 2.18 3.05
CA MET A 69 16.87 1.45 2.82
C MET A 69 16.65 -0.07 2.92
N PHE A 70 15.93 -0.52 3.94
CA PHE A 70 15.55 -1.93 4.09
C PHE A 70 14.75 -2.42 2.88
N ASP A 71 13.70 -1.70 2.48
CA ASP A 71 12.87 -2.05 1.33
C ASP A 71 13.71 -2.21 0.05
N ILE A 72 14.65 -1.30 -0.20
CA ILE A 72 15.53 -1.34 -1.37
C ILE A 72 16.48 -2.55 -1.30
N LEU A 73 17.21 -2.69 -0.20
CA LEU A 73 18.21 -3.77 -0.05
C LEU A 73 17.54 -5.15 -0.10
N PHE A 74 16.41 -5.30 0.60
CA PHE A 74 15.63 -6.53 0.59
C PHE A 74 15.13 -6.87 -0.82
N SER A 75 14.54 -5.89 -1.51
CA SER A 75 14.00 -6.09 -2.86
C SER A 75 15.10 -6.42 -3.87
N ILE A 76 16.28 -5.79 -3.79
CA ILE A 76 17.43 -6.15 -4.64
C ILE A 76 17.85 -7.58 -4.36
N GLY A 77 18.00 -7.97 -3.10
CA GLY A 77 18.36 -9.34 -2.73
C GLY A 77 17.37 -10.37 -3.26
N VAL A 78 16.09 -10.13 -3.04
CA VAL A 78 14.99 -11.01 -3.52
C VAL A 78 15.02 -11.07 -5.05
N LEU A 79 15.03 -9.93 -5.76
CA LEU A 79 15.03 -9.89 -7.22
C LEU A 79 16.24 -10.62 -7.82
N THR A 80 17.42 -10.55 -7.19
CA THR A 80 18.61 -11.27 -7.64
C THR A 80 18.37 -12.79 -7.58
N VAL A 81 17.80 -13.29 -6.48
CA VAL A 81 17.52 -14.71 -6.29
C VAL A 81 16.42 -15.20 -7.24
N ILE A 82 15.35 -14.41 -7.41
CA ILE A 82 14.20 -14.81 -8.23
C ILE A 82 14.33 -14.42 -9.71
N ALA A 83 15.42 -13.76 -10.13
CA ALA A 83 15.62 -13.32 -11.52
C ALA A 83 15.45 -14.46 -12.52
N LEU A 84 16.09 -15.59 -12.29
CA LEU A 84 16.00 -16.77 -13.17
C LEU A 84 14.57 -17.35 -13.20
N PRO A 85 13.91 -17.65 -12.09
CA PRO A 85 12.48 -17.99 -12.08
C PRO A 85 11.60 -16.99 -12.80
N MET A 86 11.82 -15.68 -12.60
CA MET A 86 11.03 -14.64 -13.28
C MET A 86 11.21 -14.69 -14.80
N LEU A 87 12.42 -14.91 -15.29
CA LEU A 87 12.68 -15.06 -16.74
C LEU A 87 11.97 -16.29 -17.31
N VAL A 88 11.99 -17.41 -16.61
CA VAL A 88 11.27 -18.64 -17.02
C VAL A 88 9.76 -18.37 -17.08
N ILE A 89 9.18 -17.74 -16.06
CA ILE A 89 7.77 -17.39 -16.03
C ILE A 89 7.43 -16.41 -17.16
N ALA A 90 8.28 -15.39 -17.37
CA ALA A 90 8.10 -14.41 -18.43
C ALA A 90 8.06 -15.08 -19.81
N GLY A 91 8.98 -16.02 -20.07
CA GLY A 91 8.99 -16.85 -21.27
C GLY A 91 7.70 -17.67 -21.41
N ALA A 92 7.32 -18.42 -20.35
CA ALA A 92 6.11 -19.23 -20.35
C ALA A 92 4.85 -18.40 -20.64
N VAL A 93 4.71 -17.22 -20.01
CA VAL A 93 3.59 -16.29 -20.26
C VAL A 93 3.60 -15.79 -21.71
N LYS A 94 4.79 -15.43 -22.23
CA LYS A 94 4.92 -14.91 -23.60
C LYS A 94 4.55 -15.93 -24.67
N PHE A 95 4.95 -17.20 -24.49
CA PHE A 95 4.66 -18.27 -25.44
C PHE A 95 3.24 -18.80 -25.32
N THR A 96 2.60 -18.70 -24.14
CA THR A 96 1.24 -19.24 -23.91
C THR A 96 0.14 -18.32 -24.39
N SER A 97 0.37 -17.00 -24.40
CA SER A 97 -0.65 -16.02 -24.79
C SER A 97 -0.05 -14.79 -25.46
N ARG A 98 -0.80 -14.19 -26.41
CA ARG A 98 -0.40 -12.97 -27.11
C ARG A 98 -0.57 -11.74 -26.22
N GLY A 99 0.43 -10.83 -26.23
CA GLY A 99 0.41 -9.53 -25.53
C GLY A 99 1.60 -9.31 -24.60
N PRO A 100 1.59 -8.28 -23.75
CA PRO A 100 2.67 -7.95 -22.81
C PRO A 100 2.79 -9.01 -21.72
N VAL A 101 4.01 -9.28 -21.26
CA VAL A 101 4.30 -10.24 -20.18
C VAL A 101 3.85 -9.71 -18.83
N ILE A 102 4.08 -8.41 -18.61
CA ILE A 102 3.70 -7.70 -17.38
C ILE A 102 2.34 -7.04 -17.60
N PHE A 103 1.45 -7.26 -16.67
CA PHE A 103 0.19 -6.56 -16.53
C PHE A 103 0.33 -5.51 -15.43
N LYS A 104 -0.09 -4.29 -15.71
CA LYS A 104 -0.10 -3.17 -14.79
C LYS A 104 -1.52 -2.88 -14.38
N GLN A 105 -1.83 -3.05 -13.10
CA GLN A 105 -3.14 -2.82 -12.55
C GLN A 105 -3.14 -1.58 -11.67
N TYR A 106 -4.08 -0.66 -11.89
CA TYR A 106 -4.27 0.46 -10.98
C TYR A 106 -4.96 0.00 -9.69
N ARG A 107 -4.41 0.42 -8.57
CA ARG A 107 -4.95 0.23 -7.24
C ARG A 107 -4.84 1.53 -6.46
N TYR A 108 -5.66 1.71 -5.44
CA TYR A 108 -5.51 2.83 -4.53
C TYR A 108 -4.56 2.43 -3.39
N GLY A 109 -3.54 3.23 -3.19
CA GLY A 109 -2.64 3.12 -2.05
C GLY A 109 -3.27 3.64 -0.75
N LEU A 110 -2.51 3.59 0.34
CA LEU A 110 -2.96 4.03 1.67
C LEU A 110 -3.40 5.51 1.69
N ASP A 111 -2.80 6.35 0.83
CA ASP A 111 -3.16 7.77 0.72
C ASP A 111 -4.33 8.03 -0.24
N GLY A 112 -5.05 7.00 -0.70
CA GLY A 112 -6.07 7.13 -1.72
C GLY A 112 -5.56 7.53 -3.11
N ARG A 113 -4.24 7.57 -3.32
CA ARG A 113 -3.63 7.85 -4.61
C ARG A 113 -3.54 6.58 -5.46
N PRO A 114 -3.81 6.67 -6.76
CA PRO A 114 -3.67 5.52 -7.64
C PRO A 114 -2.20 5.13 -7.76
N ILE A 115 -1.91 3.85 -7.57
CA ILE A 115 -0.60 3.24 -7.79
C ILE A 115 -0.71 2.18 -8.87
N GLU A 116 0.34 2.03 -9.71
CA GLU A 116 0.44 0.93 -10.66
C GLU A 116 1.06 -0.29 -9.99
N VAL A 117 0.31 -1.37 -9.85
CA VAL A 117 0.79 -2.65 -9.34
C VAL A 117 1.16 -3.56 -10.50
N TRP A 118 2.39 -4.05 -10.53
CA TRP A 118 2.91 -4.89 -11.60
C TRP A 118 2.72 -6.36 -11.27
N LYS A 119 2.17 -7.11 -12.22
CA LYS A 119 1.97 -8.56 -12.11
C LYS A 119 2.32 -9.24 -13.42
N PHE A 120 2.67 -10.54 -13.37
CA PHE A 120 2.68 -11.33 -14.60
C PHE A 120 1.26 -11.50 -15.13
N ARG A 121 1.11 -11.41 -16.45
CA ARG A 121 -0.17 -11.65 -17.10
C ARG A 121 -0.60 -13.12 -16.90
N SER A 122 -1.75 -13.30 -16.30
CA SER A 122 -2.36 -14.62 -16.04
C SER A 122 -3.64 -14.87 -16.83
N MET A 123 -4.12 -13.84 -17.55
CA MET A 123 -5.39 -13.88 -18.30
C MET A 123 -5.18 -13.38 -19.73
N THR A 124 -6.04 -13.82 -20.65
CA THR A 124 -6.00 -13.42 -22.07
C THR A 124 -6.51 -12.00 -22.30
N THR A 125 -7.49 -11.57 -21.53
CA THR A 125 -8.02 -10.19 -21.53
C THR A 125 -7.63 -9.47 -20.27
N MET A 126 -7.29 -8.19 -20.39
CA MET A 126 -6.82 -7.34 -19.30
C MET A 126 -7.68 -6.08 -19.26
N ASP A 127 -8.64 -6.06 -18.33
CA ASP A 127 -9.50 -4.91 -18.12
C ASP A 127 -8.88 -4.01 -17.04
N ASN A 128 -8.45 -2.81 -17.45
CA ASN A 128 -8.06 -1.71 -16.58
C ASN A 128 -9.13 -0.61 -16.54
N GLY A 129 -10.36 -0.92 -16.98
CA GLY A 129 -11.47 0.02 -17.01
C GLY A 129 -12.06 0.32 -15.63
N GLU A 130 -13.00 1.27 -15.58
CA GLU A 130 -13.73 1.67 -14.36
C GLU A 130 -14.48 0.50 -13.70
N THR A 131 -14.84 -0.52 -14.47
CA THR A 131 -15.48 -1.74 -13.99
C THR A 131 -14.57 -2.94 -14.15
N VAL A 132 -13.72 -3.20 -13.14
CA VAL A 132 -12.89 -4.40 -13.11
C VAL A 132 -13.75 -5.61 -12.73
N VAL A 133 -14.03 -6.47 -13.69
CA VAL A 133 -14.74 -7.73 -13.43
C VAL A 133 -13.80 -8.71 -12.71
N GLN A 134 -14.08 -8.95 -11.45
CA GLN A 134 -13.29 -9.85 -10.62
C GLN A 134 -13.30 -11.28 -11.17
N ALA A 135 -12.13 -11.90 -11.32
CA ALA A 135 -12.01 -13.25 -11.82
C ALA A 135 -12.67 -14.26 -10.88
N LYS A 136 -13.55 -15.11 -11.42
CA LYS A 136 -14.20 -16.20 -10.68
C LYS A 136 -13.39 -17.49 -10.79
N LYS A 137 -13.67 -18.46 -9.89
CA LYS A 137 -13.08 -19.80 -10.00
C LYS A 137 -13.53 -20.48 -11.31
N GLY A 138 -12.56 -20.89 -12.14
CA GLY A 138 -12.87 -21.49 -13.46
C GLY A 138 -13.13 -20.48 -14.58
N ASP A 139 -12.71 -19.21 -14.41
CA ASP A 139 -12.85 -18.17 -15.44
C ASP A 139 -12.10 -18.58 -16.74
N ALA A 140 -12.83 -18.64 -17.84
CA ALA A 140 -12.30 -19.06 -19.15
C ALA A 140 -11.19 -18.15 -19.71
N ARG A 141 -11.05 -16.94 -19.17
CA ARG A 141 -9.98 -15.98 -19.53
C ARG A 141 -8.61 -16.37 -18.96
N ILE A 142 -8.57 -17.25 -17.94
CA ILE A 142 -7.33 -17.65 -17.27
C ILE A 142 -6.57 -18.63 -18.17
N THR A 143 -5.30 -18.31 -18.48
CA THR A 143 -4.44 -19.23 -19.25
C THR A 143 -3.97 -20.40 -18.36
N PRO A 144 -3.59 -21.57 -18.93
CA PRO A 144 -3.07 -22.70 -18.13
C PRO A 144 -1.87 -22.31 -17.26
N VAL A 145 -0.91 -21.55 -17.83
CA VAL A 145 0.23 -20.98 -17.08
C VAL A 145 -0.27 -19.98 -16.05
N GLY A 146 -1.25 -19.14 -16.42
CA GLY A 146 -1.88 -18.17 -15.52
C GLY A 146 -2.53 -18.83 -14.30
N ALA A 147 -3.20 -19.96 -14.47
CA ALA A 147 -3.78 -20.71 -13.36
C ALA A 147 -2.72 -21.22 -12.37
N PHE A 148 -1.57 -21.68 -12.88
CA PHE A 148 -0.46 -22.12 -12.04
C PHE A 148 0.16 -20.95 -11.27
N ILE A 149 0.56 -19.86 -11.94
CA ILE A 149 1.23 -18.73 -11.29
C ILE A 149 0.31 -18.01 -10.29
N ARG A 150 -1.01 -17.95 -10.53
CA ARG A 150 -1.98 -17.42 -9.56
C ARG A 150 -2.14 -18.30 -8.33
N ARG A 151 -2.17 -19.62 -8.50
CA ARG A 151 -2.29 -20.55 -7.37
C ARG A 151 -1.06 -20.51 -6.46
N THR A 152 0.11 -20.19 -7.02
CA THR A 152 1.40 -20.14 -6.31
C THR A 152 1.80 -18.71 -5.96
N SER A 153 0.97 -17.70 -6.27
CA SER A 153 1.26 -16.27 -6.10
C SER A 153 2.53 -15.79 -6.83
N LEU A 154 3.02 -16.57 -7.79
CA LEU A 154 4.19 -16.19 -8.60
C LEU A 154 3.89 -15.06 -9.59
N ASP A 155 2.62 -14.81 -9.87
CA ASP A 155 2.18 -13.68 -10.68
C ASP A 155 2.48 -12.33 -10.01
N GLU A 156 2.69 -12.30 -8.70
CA GLU A 156 2.95 -11.07 -7.94
C GLU A 156 4.44 -10.73 -7.77
N LEU A 157 5.35 -11.62 -8.22
CA LEU A 157 6.79 -11.38 -8.10
C LEU A 157 7.26 -10.04 -8.69
N PRO A 158 6.70 -9.52 -9.80
CA PRO A 158 7.08 -8.20 -10.31
C PRO A 158 6.80 -7.03 -9.36
N GLN A 159 6.00 -7.22 -8.30
CA GLN A 159 5.74 -6.17 -7.30
C GLN A 159 7.01 -5.73 -6.54
N PHE A 160 8.03 -6.58 -6.44
CA PHE A 160 9.32 -6.15 -5.90
C PHE A 160 9.98 -5.02 -6.69
N ILE A 161 9.66 -4.89 -7.99
CA ILE A 161 10.06 -3.74 -8.81
C ILE A 161 9.30 -2.48 -8.35
N ASN A 162 8.02 -2.61 -8.01
CA ASN A 162 7.24 -1.50 -7.45
C ASN A 162 7.82 -1.01 -6.10
N VAL A 163 8.32 -1.94 -5.28
CA VAL A 163 9.00 -1.59 -4.03
C VAL A 163 10.27 -0.78 -4.32
N LEU A 164 11.09 -1.19 -5.29
CA LEU A 164 12.28 -0.43 -5.70
C LEU A 164 11.92 0.98 -6.22
N GLN A 165 10.81 1.09 -6.96
CA GLN A 165 10.32 2.38 -7.45
C GLN A 165 9.74 3.27 -6.35
N GLY A 166 9.43 2.73 -5.17
CA GLY A 166 8.86 3.45 -4.04
C GLY A 166 7.35 3.60 -4.04
N SER A 167 6.66 2.95 -4.98
CA SER A 167 5.19 2.95 -5.02
C SER A 167 4.58 1.92 -4.06
N MET A 168 5.38 0.99 -3.54
CA MET A 168 5.00 -0.02 -2.55
C MET A 168 6.11 -0.21 -1.52
N SER A 169 5.79 -0.88 -0.42
CA SER A 169 6.73 -1.30 0.62
C SER A 169 6.60 -2.79 0.88
N VAL A 170 7.67 -3.41 1.40
CA VAL A 170 7.67 -4.82 1.82
C VAL A 170 6.88 -4.99 3.12
N VAL A 171 6.88 -3.96 3.97
CA VAL A 171 6.25 -3.94 5.31
C VAL A 171 5.24 -2.82 5.42
#